data_b5b78097785c2d8341cd5a75eb711526
#
_entry.id   b5b78097785c2d8341cd5a75eb711526
#
_cell.length_a   1.000
_cell.length_b   1.000
_cell.length_c   1.000
_cell.angle_alpha   90.00
_cell.angle_beta   90.00
_cell.angle_gamma   90.00
#
_symmetry.space_group_name_H-M   'P 1'
#
loop_
_entity.id
_entity.type
_entity.pdbx_description
1 polymer ?
#
loop_
_entity_poly.entity_id
_entity_poly.type
_entity_poly.pdbx_seq_one_letter_code
_entity_poly.pdbx_strand_id
1 'polypeptide(L)'
;MKHVLRVINVLATMVILVAFVVLLRTVFTPAGEIPAIMGYGFMRTLTGSMEPAIPVHSFIVVDTDNSETYQVGDIITFHSSDDALEGSLNTHRIVSVEAASDGSPVYHTKGDANPVEDVAPVSAAVVVGRVVFVS
;
A
#
# COMPACT_ATOMS: atom_id res chain seq x y z
N MET A 1 -6.86 -25.07 -36.90
CA MET A 1 -7.63 -23.83 -36.81
C MET A 1 -8.63 -23.83 -35.64
N LYS A 2 -9.53 -24.81 -35.49
CA LYS A 2 -10.54 -24.87 -34.41
C LYS A 2 -9.93 -24.94 -33.00
N HIS A 3 -8.81 -25.64 -32.81
CA HIS A 3 -8.13 -25.73 -31.50
C HIS A 3 -7.47 -24.40 -31.09
N VAL A 4 -6.87 -23.70 -32.05
CA VAL A 4 -6.26 -22.36 -31.79
C VAL A 4 -7.32 -21.36 -31.39
N LEU A 5 -8.46 -21.30 -32.08
CA LEU A 5 -9.58 -20.44 -31.72
C LEU A 5 -10.16 -20.77 -30.33
N ARG A 6 -10.22 -22.05 -29.98
CA ARG A 6 -10.69 -22.46 -28.65
C ARG A 6 -9.73 -22.00 -27.56
N VAL A 7 -8.42 -22.12 -27.76
CA VAL A 7 -7.40 -21.62 -26.81
C VAL A 7 -7.48 -20.12 -26.65
N ILE A 8 -7.59 -19.37 -27.76
CA ILE A 8 -7.74 -17.91 -27.73
C ILE A 8 -8.99 -17.50 -26.95
N ASN A 9 -10.13 -18.17 -27.21
CA ASN A 9 -11.37 -17.85 -26.51
C ASN A 9 -11.28 -18.13 -25.00
N VAL A 10 -10.63 -19.23 -24.60
CA VAL A 10 -10.41 -19.54 -23.17
C VAL A 10 -9.53 -18.46 -22.53
N LEU A 11 -8.43 -18.08 -23.15
CA LEU A 11 -7.56 -17.02 -22.66
C LEU A 11 -8.28 -15.68 -22.54
N ALA A 12 -9.04 -15.30 -23.58
CA ALA A 12 -9.84 -14.07 -23.55
C ALA A 12 -10.88 -14.08 -22.42
N THR A 13 -11.56 -15.22 -22.22
CA THR A 13 -12.53 -15.37 -21.13
C THR A 13 -11.85 -15.24 -19.76
N MET A 14 -10.68 -15.84 -19.58
CA MET A 14 -9.91 -15.72 -18.34
C MET A 14 -9.51 -14.26 -18.07
N VAL A 15 -9.02 -13.53 -19.08
CA VAL A 15 -8.67 -12.12 -18.96
C VAL A 15 -9.89 -11.28 -18.55
N ILE A 16 -11.04 -11.51 -19.18
CA ILE A 16 -12.29 -10.82 -18.84
C ILE A 16 -12.70 -11.10 -17.40
N LEU A 17 -12.64 -12.36 -16.96
CA LEU A 17 -12.97 -12.73 -15.57
C LEU A 17 -12.03 -12.06 -14.57
N VAL A 18 -10.73 -12.05 -14.83
CA VAL A 18 -9.76 -11.35 -13.96
C VAL A 18 -10.06 -9.86 -13.92
N ALA A 19 -10.27 -9.22 -15.08
CA ALA A 19 -10.61 -7.80 -15.14
C ALA A 19 -11.92 -7.49 -14.37
N PHE A 20 -12.91 -8.37 -14.47
CA PHE A 20 -14.17 -8.24 -13.73
C PHE A 20 -13.97 -8.34 -12.22
N VAL A 21 -13.16 -9.30 -11.74
CA VAL A 21 -12.83 -9.42 -10.31
C VAL A 21 -12.09 -8.18 -9.81
N VAL A 22 -11.12 -7.67 -10.57
CA VAL A 22 -10.41 -6.42 -10.23
C VAL A 22 -11.37 -5.26 -10.13
N LEU A 23 -12.28 -5.12 -11.11
CA LEU A 23 -13.31 -4.07 -11.12
C LEU A 23 -14.23 -4.18 -9.89
N LEU A 24 -14.72 -5.37 -9.58
CA LEU A 24 -15.56 -5.58 -8.38
C LEU A 24 -14.80 -5.20 -7.11
N ARG A 25 -13.55 -5.62 -6.96
CA ARG A 25 -12.73 -5.25 -5.80
C ARG A 25 -12.59 -3.74 -5.69
N THR A 26 -12.29 -3.05 -6.79
CA THR A 26 -12.15 -1.58 -6.79
C THR A 26 -13.45 -0.87 -6.42
N VAL A 27 -14.60 -1.33 -6.94
CA VAL A 27 -15.91 -0.71 -6.70
C VAL A 27 -16.41 -0.94 -5.28
N PHE A 28 -16.13 -2.13 -4.72
CA PHE A 28 -16.61 -2.51 -3.38
C PHE A 28 -15.57 -2.32 -2.26
N THR A 29 -14.40 -1.75 -2.56
CA THR A 29 -13.42 -1.35 -1.53
C THR A 29 -13.93 -0.09 -0.82
N PRO A 30 -14.06 -0.09 0.51
CA PRO A 30 -14.47 1.08 1.27
C PRO A 30 -13.56 2.29 1.03
N ALA A 31 -14.09 3.49 1.22
CA ALA A 31 -13.28 4.71 1.15
C ALA A 31 -12.20 4.68 2.24
N GLY A 32 -10.97 4.99 1.87
CA GLY A 32 -9.82 4.93 2.77
C GLY A 32 -9.08 3.58 2.79
N GLU A 33 -9.64 2.53 2.18
CA GLU A 33 -8.94 1.25 2.02
C GLU A 33 -8.33 1.13 0.62
N ILE A 34 -7.33 0.25 0.47
CA ILE A 34 -6.76 -0.07 -0.84
C ILE A 34 -7.37 -1.38 -1.38
N PRO A 35 -7.72 -1.43 -2.67
CA PRO A 35 -8.16 -2.68 -3.28
C PRO A 35 -7.00 -3.69 -3.26
N ALA A 36 -7.18 -4.79 -2.54
CA ALA A 36 -6.18 -5.84 -2.42
C ALA A 36 -6.65 -7.14 -3.08
N ILE A 37 -5.73 -7.81 -3.75
CA ILE A 37 -5.92 -9.12 -4.39
C ILE A 37 -4.78 -10.03 -3.95
N MET A 38 -5.11 -11.18 -3.37
CA MET A 38 -4.13 -12.19 -2.92
C MET A 38 -3.04 -11.61 -1.99
N GLY A 39 -3.39 -10.68 -1.09
CA GLY A 39 -2.45 -10.06 -0.16
C GLY A 39 -1.67 -8.86 -0.74
N TYR A 40 -1.94 -8.45 -1.98
CA TYR A 40 -1.28 -7.29 -2.60
C TYR A 40 -2.30 -6.19 -2.91
N GLY A 41 -2.08 -5.02 -2.34
CA GLY A 41 -2.84 -3.81 -2.60
C GLY A 41 -2.21 -2.97 -3.70
N PHE A 42 -3.04 -2.27 -4.47
CA PHE A 42 -2.60 -1.43 -5.58
C PHE A 42 -3.09 -0.01 -5.38
N MET A 43 -2.20 0.96 -5.42
CA MET A 43 -2.56 2.36 -5.30
C MET A 43 -1.67 3.27 -6.14
N ARG A 44 -2.12 4.51 -6.35
CA ARG A 44 -1.38 5.55 -7.05
C ARG A 44 -0.98 6.65 -6.09
N THR A 45 0.27 7.05 -6.13
CA THR A 45 0.76 8.18 -5.31
C THR A 45 0.24 9.51 -5.86
N LEU A 46 -0.22 10.38 -4.98
CA LEU A 46 -0.77 11.69 -5.35
C LEU A 46 0.13 12.85 -4.95
N THR A 47 1.09 12.62 -4.05
CA THR A 47 1.98 13.65 -3.48
C THR A 47 3.43 13.29 -3.71
N GLY A 48 4.32 14.28 -3.63
CA GLY A 48 5.77 14.11 -3.79
C GLY A 48 6.54 13.90 -2.50
N SER A 49 5.87 13.59 -1.37
CA SER A 49 6.54 13.43 -0.08
C SER A 49 7.59 12.32 -0.06
N MET A 50 7.49 11.37 -0.97
CA MET A 50 8.42 10.24 -1.10
C MET A 50 9.41 10.37 -2.27
N GLU A 51 9.46 11.51 -2.94
CA GLU A 51 10.47 11.74 -3.97
C GLU A 51 11.90 11.77 -3.38
N PRO A 52 12.91 11.29 -4.10
CA PRO A 52 12.85 10.65 -5.43
C PRO A 52 12.50 9.17 -5.42
N ALA A 53 12.38 8.51 -4.25
CA ALA A 53 12.18 7.07 -4.17
C ALA A 53 10.84 6.61 -4.78
N ILE A 54 9.78 7.41 -4.60
CA ILE A 54 8.48 7.19 -5.22
C ILE A 54 8.05 8.51 -5.89
N PRO A 55 8.16 8.62 -7.22
CA PRO A 55 7.71 9.80 -7.94
C PRO A 55 6.19 10.02 -7.83
N VAL A 56 5.76 11.28 -7.95
CA VAL A 56 4.33 11.62 -8.03
C VAL A 56 3.68 10.85 -9.18
N HIS A 57 2.48 10.37 -8.95
CA HIS A 57 1.68 9.61 -9.91
C HIS A 57 2.19 8.21 -10.25
N SER A 58 3.21 7.70 -9.56
CA SER A 58 3.64 6.30 -9.68
C SER A 58 2.54 5.35 -9.19
N PHE A 59 2.52 4.15 -9.77
CA PHE A 59 1.79 3.03 -9.17
C PHE A 59 2.69 2.30 -8.19
N ILE A 60 2.16 1.98 -7.03
CA ILE A 60 2.85 1.18 -6.02
C ILE A 60 2.05 -0.09 -5.71
N VAL A 61 2.78 -1.14 -5.41
CA VAL A 61 2.21 -2.40 -4.88
C VAL A 61 2.57 -2.48 -3.41
N VAL A 62 1.56 -2.70 -2.59
CA VAL A 62 1.67 -2.82 -1.13
C VAL A 62 1.39 -4.27 -0.75
N ASP A 63 2.35 -4.91 -0.11
CA ASP A 63 2.14 -6.22 0.53
C ASP A 63 1.37 -5.99 1.83
N THR A 64 0.15 -6.52 1.87
CA THR A 64 -0.79 -6.36 3.00
C THR A 64 -0.72 -7.53 3.97
N ASP A 65 0.22 -8.47 3.82
CA ASP A 65 0.50 -9.51 4.80
C ASP A 65 1.29 -8.92 5.97
N ASN A 66 0.57 -8.56 7.04
CA ASN A 66 1.15 -7.97 8.25
C ASN A 66 1.73 -9.04 9.22
N SER A 67 2.07 -10.22 8.73
CA SER A 67 2.66 -11.30 9.54
C SER A 67 4.09 -10.99 9.97
N GLU A 68 4.79 -10.08 9.28
CA GLU A 68 6.16 -9.67 9.58
C GLU A 68 6.22 -8.34 10.31
N THR A 69 7.24 -8.18 11.16
CA THR A 69 7.56 -6.91 11.80
C THR A 69 8.33 -6.02 10.81
N TYR A 70 7.87 -4.79 10.64
CA TYR A 70 8.54 -3.81 9.78
C TYR A 70 9.81 -3.27 10.43
N GLN A 71 10.79 -2.88 9.62
CA GLN A 71 12.10 -2.43 10.05
C GLN A 71 12.40 -1.01 9.56
N VAL A 72 13.40 -0.38 10.20
CA VAL A 72 13.95 0.90 9.72
C VAL A 72 14.40 0.76 8.26
N GLY A 73 13.96 1.70 7.42
CA GLY A 73 14.18 1.70 5.98
C GLY A 73 13.01 1.17 5.16
N ASP A 74 12.10 0.37 5.74
CA ASP A 74 10.88 -0.05 5.04
C ASP A 74 10.00 1.16 4.72
N ILE A 75 9.38 1.14 3.55
CA ILE A 75 8.33 2.10 3.18
C ILE A 75 6.99 1.42 3.46
N ILE A 76 6.21 2.02 4.34
CA ILE A 76 4.91 1.49 4.74
C ILE A 76 3.78 2.42 4.31
N THR A 77 2.64 1.82 3.98
CA THR A 77 1.36 2.51 3.83
C THR A 77 0.54 2.29 5.09
N PHE A 78 -0.03 3.35 5.64
CA PHE A 78 -0.74 3.32 6.91
C PHE A 78 -1.86 4.36 6.95
N HIS A 79 -2.83 4.17 7.85
CA HIS A 79 -3.83 5.18 8.15
C HIS A 79 -3.22 6.22 9.09
N SER A 80 -3.21 7.47 8.65
CA SER A 80 -2.67 8.56 9.47
C SER A 80 -3.49 8.76 10.73
N SER A 81 -2.81 8.92 11.84
CA SER A 81 -3.35 9.34 13.14
C SER A 81 -3.12 10.84 13.42
N ASP A 82 -2.60 11.59 12.45
CA ASP A 82 -2.50 13.03 12.54
C ASP A 82 -3.90 13.64 12.38
N ASP A 83 -4.30 14.54 13.31
CA ASP A 83 -5.62 15.18 13.33
C ASP A 83 -5.98 15.88 12.00
N ALA A 84 -4.97 16.40 11.29
CA ALA A 84 -5.16 17.05 9.99
C ALA A 84 -5.40 16.07 8.83
N LEU A 85 -5.01 14.79 9.00
CA LEU A 85 -5.03 13.75 7.99
C LEU A 85 -5.74 12.48 8.47
N GLU A 86 -6.52 12.58 9.55
CA GLU A 86 -7.12 11.44 10.23
C GLU A 86 -7.85 10.49 9.27
N GLY A 87 -7.46 9.23 9.31
CA GLY A 87 -8.02 8.16 8.48
C GLY A 87 -7.57 8.18 7.03
N SER A 88 -6.81 9.19 6.57
CA SER A 88 -6.25 9.18 5.21
C SER A 88 -5.08 8.21 5.09
N LEU A 89 -4.94 7.60 3.90
CA LEU A 89 -3.78 6.75 3.61
C LEU A 89 -2.56 7.63 3.36
N ASN A 90 -1.48 7.31 4.10
CA ASN A 90 -0.17 7.91 3.93
C ASN A 90 0.87 6.82 3.63
N THR A 91 1.93 7.17 2.90
CA THR A 91 3.01 6.24 2.55
C THR A 91 4.33 6.93 2.81
N HIS A 92 5.05 6.51 3.85
CA HIS A 92 6.32 7.10 4.28
C HIS A 92 7.32 6.00 4.70
N ARG A 93 8.57 6.39 4.87
CA ARG A 93 9.65 5.51 5.30
C ARG A 93 9.77 5.45 6.81
N ILE A 94 9.98 4.26 7.36
CA ILE A 94 10.32 4.08 8.77
C ILE A 94 11.74 4.59 9.01
N VAL A 95 11.88 5.52 9.93
CA VAL A 95 13.18 6.09 10.34
C VAL A 95 13.63 5.61 11.71
N SER A 96 12.68 5.24 12.59
CA SER A 96 12.98 4.56 13.86
C SER A 96 11.82 3.67 14.31
N VAL A 97 12.11 2.72 15.17
CA VAL A 97 11.14 1.79 15.76
C VAL A 97 11.32 1.81 17.26
N GLU A 98 10.23 1.98 17.98
CA GLU A 98 10.19 1.91 19.45
C GLU A 98 9.23 0.81 19.89
N ALA A 99 9.37 0.36 21.14
CA ALA A 99 8.41 -0.55 21.75
C ALA A 99 7.42 0.24 22.61
N ALA A 100 6.14 0.03 22.41
CA ALA A 100 5.11 0.53 23.29
C ALA A 100 5.15 -0.17 24.67
N SER A 101 4.36 0.30 25.62
CA SER A 101 4.32 -0.28 26.97
C SER A 101 3.87 -1.75 27.01
N ASP A 102 3.12 -2.19 26.00
CA ASP A 102 2.67 -3.57 25.82
C ASP A 102 3.63 -4.42 24.98
N GLY A 103 4.78 -3.84 24.55
CA GLY A 103 5.78 -4.49 23.72
C GLY A 103 5.48 -4.47 22.23
N SER A 104 4.34 -3.90 21.78
CA SER A 104 4.04 -3.75 20.36
C SER A 104 4.96 -2.73 19.71
N PRO A 105 5.31 -2.89 18.40
CA PRO A 105 6.13 -1.92 17.72
C PRO A 105 5.36 -0.63 17.40
N VAL A 106 6.05 0.49 17.55
CA VAL A 106 5.62 1.83 17.16
C VAL A 106 6.64 2.37 16.17
N TYR A 107 6.19 2.82 15.03
CA TYR A 107 7.03 3.28 13.92
C TYR A 107 7.02 4.81 13.84
N HIS A 108 8.19 5.41 13.81
CA HIS A 108 8.36 6.80 13.43
C HIS A 108 8.66 6.85 11.95
N THR A 109 7.90 7.65 11.25
CA THR A 109 7.94 7.71 9.79
C THR A 109 8.32 9.09 9.28
N LYS A 110 8.81 9.13 8.05
CA LYS A 110 9.19 10.37 7.38
C LYS A 110 9.05 10.20 5.87
N GLY A 111 8.48 11.19 5.19
CA GLY A 111 8.58 11.28 3.74
C GLY A 111 10.01 11.58 3.32
N ASP A 112 10.51 10.91 2.29
CA ASP A 112 11.91 11.08 1.83
C ASP A 112 12.22 12.53 1.42
N ALA A 113 11.25 13.25 0.87
CA ALA A 113 11.36 14.67 0.52
C ALA A 113 11.02 15.62 1.66
N ASN A 114 10.52 15.13 2.80
CA ASN A 114 10.13 15.99 3.92
C ASN A 114 11.34 16.40 4.76
N PRO A 115 11.40 17.64 5.28
CA PRO A 115 12.52 18.08 6.11
C PRO A 115 12.51 17.47 7.52
N VAL A 116 11.33 17.09 8.03
CA VAL A 116 11.12 16.57 9.39
C VAL A 116 10.33 15.28 9.37
N GLU A 117 10.41 14.52 10.47
CA GLU A 117 9.60 13.34 10.71
C GLU A 117 8.12 13.69 10.89
N ASP A 118 7.27 12.71 10.68
CA ASP A 118 5.83 12.83 10.92
C ASP A 118 5.58 13.04 12.43
N VAL A 119 4.65 13.92 12.75
CA VAL A 119 4.38 14.30 14.16
C VAL A 119 3.79 13.14 14.95
N ALA A 120 2.88 12.41 14.33
CA ALA A 120 2.19 11.29 14.96
C ALA A 120 2.92 9.97 14.69
N PRO A 121 3.28 9.20 15.71
CA PRO A 121 3.84 7.87 15.53
C PRO A 121 2.78 6.91 15.00
N VAL A 122 3.21 5.89 14.27
CA VAL A 122 2.37 4.90 13.63
C VAL A 122 2.37 3.61 14.44
N SER A 123 1.24 3.22 15.00
CA SER A 123 1.12 1.92 15.64
C SER A 123 1.01 0.80 14.59
N ALA A 124 1.44 -0.41 14.93
CA ALA A 124 1.32 -1.56 14.03
C ALA A 124 -0.14 -1.82 13.57
N ALA A 125 -1.13 -1.49 14.41
CA ALA A 125 -2.54 -1.73 14.12
C ALA A 125 -3.11 -0.89 12.97
N VAL A 126 -2.49 0.26 12.64
CA VAL A 126 -2.94 1.14 11.55
C VAL A 126 -2.10 0.99 10.28
N VAL A 127 -1.10 0.11 10.30
CA VAL A 127 -0.31 -0.20 9.10
C VAL A 127 -1.13 -1.07 8.16
N VAL A 128 -1.24 -0.64 6.91
CA VAL A 128 -1.90 -1.39 5.84
C VAL A 128 -0.95 -2.39 5.20
N GLY A 129 0.32 -2.02 5.04
CA GLY A 129 1.33 -2.92 4.50
C GLY A 129 2.61 -2.21 4.05
N ARG A 130 3.54 -3.01 3.52
CA ARG A 130 4.85 -2.58 3.03
C ARG A 130 4.85 -2.40 1.52
N VAL A 131 5.42 -1.31 1.03
CA VAL A 131 5.63 -1.10 -0.41
C VAL A 131 6.70 -2.06 -0.92
N VAL A 132 6.34 -2.89 -1.90
CA VAL A 132 7.22 -3.92 -2.50
C VAL A 132 7.56 -3.64 -3.96
N PHE A 133 6.84 -2.74 -4.61
CA PHE A 133 7.10 -2.35 -5.98
C PHE A 133 6.68 -0.90 -6.24
N VAL A 134 7.46 -0.20 -7.07
CA VAL A 134 7.20 1.15 -7.58
C VAL A 134 7.41 1.15 -9.09
N SER A 135 6.43 1.70 -9.86
CA SER A 135 6.53 1.81 -11.34
C SER A 135 7.31 3.04 -11.76
#